data_4452ed3425d675fba8fd651606ed4b8c
#
_entry.id   4452ed3425d675fba8fd651606ed4b8c
#
_cell.length_a   1.000
_cell.length_b   1.000
_cell.length_c   1.000
_cell.angle_alpha   90.00
_cell.angle_beta   90.00
_cell.angle_gamma   90.00
#
_symmetry.space_group_name_H-M   'P 1'
#
loop_
_entity.id
_entity.type
_entity.pdbx_description
1 polymer ?
#
loop_
_entity_poly.entity_id
_entity_poly.type
_entity_poly.pdbx_seq_one_letter_code
_entity_poly.pdbx_strand_id
1 'polypeptide(L)'
;MRRASLVAPLLLIGIGLLFLARNVFPELQLLDYLAKYWPLLLVIWGGLRLLEILVWAAASKPLPARGLSSGEWVLIVFLCFVGVSLHAVRGFSGWLPGSRIELGGLDIFGESYDYPVSAEKASGKAPRVIIETFRGNARITVGDVSSVKVTGHSTIRSLDQASADRTNTQAPLEIDGDDNQIRIHTWQNRVSGNNRRISADLDIVVPRGASIEAHGRTGDFDVSGVKGSVEIISDNAGVRLEDIGGNVSVETRASDILRAVKIGGSVDLKGRGSDIDLQDIAGPVTISGTFTGNSQLHNLTKPLRISTGYTDFSAEKVTDMRLTLGNLNASDLTGPVRMTSSRSWDVNLTNFTNSLDINLNGGDVDLRPGLLPLAKMDVHSRTGRIELALPQTAKFDLNASSSRGSVDNEFGEPLKLEPTGRRGATLRGSNGGPPIKISTENGQIVVRTASASDASPTVRIAPPAASPKQTAPSRPPVPVEQ
;
A
#
# COMPACT_ATOMS: atom_id res chain seq x y z
N MET A 1 -29.05 -59.50 -1.27
CA MET A 1 -29.59 -58.14 -0.93
C MET A 1 -28.54 -57.36 -0.15
N ARG A 2 -28.09 -56.24 -0.69
CA ARG A 2 -27.15 -55.35 0.03
C ARG A 2 -27.90 -54.62 1.15
N ARG A 3 -27.65 -54.98 2.41
CA ARG A 3 -28.23 -54.26 3.55
C ARG A 3 -27.43 -52.98 3.75
N ALA A 4 -28.13 -51.85 3.61
CA ALA A 4 -27.55 -50.53 3.87
C ALA A 4 -27.29 -50.36 5.37
N SER A 5 -26.17 -49.81 5.76
CA SER A 5 -25.86 -49.44 7.13
C SER A 5 -26.89 -48.39 7.61
N LEU A 6 -27.42 -48.52 8.81
CA LEU A 6 -28.33 -47.57 9.42
C LEU A 6 -27.59 -46.36 10.04
N VAL A 7 -26.29 -46.42 10.12
CA VAL A 7 -25.48 -45.39 10.78
C VAL A 7 -25.47 -44.09 9.99
N ALA A 8 -25.37 -44.13 8.66
CA ALA A 8 -25.36 -42.94 7.82
C ALA A 8 -26.71 -42.14 7.88
N PRO A 9 -27.87 -42.77 7.77
CA PRO A 9 -29.16 -42.07 7.95
C PRO A 9 -29.34 -41.47 9.36
N LEU A 10 -28.92 -42.17 10.42
CA LEU A 10 -28.96 -41.68 11.79
C LEU A 10 -28.09 -40.45 12.00
N LEU A 11 -26.90 -40.42 11.39
CA LEU A 11 -25.99 -39.30 11.47
C LEU A 11 -26.54 -38.06 10.71
N LEU A 12 -27.16 -38.28 9.54
CA LEU A 12 -27.82 -37.22 8.78
C LEU A 12 -29.00 -36.60 9.56
N ILE A 13 -29.81 -37.44 10.22
CA ILE A 13 -30.88 -36.98 11.10
C ILE A 13 -30.29 -36.18 12.28
N GLY A 14 -29.23 -36.65 12.89
CA GLY A 14 -28.55 -35.97 14.00
C GLY A 14 -28.02 -34.56 13.58
N ILE A 15 -27.40 -34.47 12.42
CA ILE A 15 -26.95 -33.20 11.86
C ILE A 15 -28.14 -32.27 11.55
N GLY A 16 -29.21 -32.81 10.97
CA GLY A 16 -30.46 -32.06 10.70
C GLY A 16 -31.10 -31.53 11.98
N LEU A 17 -31.16 -32.33 13.03
CA LEU A 17 -31.65 -31.92 14.34
C LEU A 17 -30.78 -30.83 14.97
N LEU A 18 -29.49 -30.90 14.79
CA LEU A 18 -28.55 -29.90 15.29
C LEU A 18 -28.72 -28.54 14.61
N PHE A 19 -28.97 -28.52 13.29
CA PHE A 19 -29.37 -27.32 12.58
C PHE A 19 -30.72 -26.79 12.95
N LEU A 20 -31.69 -27.69 13.20
CA LEU A 20 -33.04 -27.31 13.67
C LEU A 20 -32.97 -26.72 15.09
N ALA A 21 -32.22 -27.33 16.00
CA ALA A 21 -32.03 -26.83 17.36
C ALA A 21 -31.43 -25.42 17.38
N ARG A 22 -30.53 -25.08 16.45
CA ARG A 22 -30.02 -23.74 16.29
C ARG A 22 -31.12 -22.72 15.91
N ASN A 23 -32.05 -23.11 15.04
CA ASN A 23 -33.13 -22.23 14.61
C ASN A 23 -34.14 -21.96 15.73
N VAL A 24 -34.26 -22.91 16.67
CA VAL A 24 -35.16 -22.83 17.82
C VAL A 24 -34.52 -22.16 19.02
N PHE A 25 -33.23 -22.32 19.19
CA PHE A 25 -32.41 -21.78 20.32
C PHE A 25 -31.24 -20.98 19.79
N PRO A 26 -31.43 -19.73 19.36
CA PRO A 26 -30.33 -18.92 18.77
C PRO A 26 -29.21 -18.57 19.75
N GLU A 27 -29.44 -18.66 21.05
CA GLU A 27 -28.40 -18.42 22.09
C GLU A 27 -27.39 -19.54 22.24
N LEU A 28 -27.61 -20.71 21.64
CA LEU A 28 -26.69 -21.82 21.68
C LEU A 28 -25.61 -21.66 20.57
N GLN A 29 -24.39 -21.44 20.96
CA GLN A 29 -23.22 -21.33 20.05
C GLN A 29 -22.83 -22.70 19.45
N LEU A 30 -23.80 -23.40 18.83
CA LEU A 30 -23.67 -24.77 18.35
C LEU A 30 -22.54 -24.96 17.33
N LEU A 31 -22.25 -23.93 16.52
CA LEU A 31 -21.18 -24.01 15.52
C LEU A 31 -19.79 -23.93 16.13
N ASP A 32 -19.64 -23.22 17.23
CA ASP A 32 -18.35 -23.17 17.93
C ASP A 32 -18.03 -24.50 18.59
N TYR A 33 -19.06 -25.13 19.17
CA TYR A 33 -18.94 -26.48 19.66
C TYR A 33 -18.65 -27.47 18.53
N LEU A 34 -19.33 -27.36 17.39
CA LEU A 34 -19.12 -28.21 16.23
C LEU A 34 -17.70 -28.03 15.66
N ALA A 35 -17.23 -26.79 15.52
CA ALA A 35 -15.89 -26.50 15.02
C ALA A 35 -14.76 -26.92 15.99
N LYS A 36 -15.04 -26.95 17.29
CA LYS A 36 -14.09 -27.42 18.31
C LYS A 36 -14.10 -28.93 18.44
N TYR A 37 -15.28 -29.55 18.36
CA TYR A 37 -15.49 -30.97 18.68
C TYR A 37 -15.86 -31.82 17.46
N TRP A 38 -15.70 -31.32 16.22
CA TRP A 38 -15.96 -32.11 15.02
C TRP A 38 -15.24 -33.46 14.96
N PRO A 39 -13.99 -33.63 15.52
CA PRO A 39 -13.35 -34.92 15.54
C PRO A 39 -14.12 -35.96 16.40
N LEU A 40 -14.88 -35.48 17.40
CA LEU A 40 -15.75 -36.35 18.22
C LEU A 40 -16.86 -37.03 17.39
N LEU A 41 -17.34 -36.35 16.31
CA LEU A 41 -18.31 -36.97 15.40
C LEU A 41 -17.73 -38.21 14.70
N LEU A 42 -16.44 -38.16 14.34
CA LEU A 42 -15.74 -39.31 13.74
C LEU A 42 -15.55 -40.43 14.79
N VAL A 43 -15.22 -40.10 16.05
CA VAL A 43 -15.10 -41.06 17.14
C VAL A 43 -16.45 -41.72 17.46
N ILE A 44 -17.52 -40.96 17.56
CA ILE A 44 -18.90 -41.47 17.77
C ILE A 44 -19.30 -42.37 16.59
N TRP A 45 -19.05 -41.94 15.37
CA TRP A 45 -19.36 -42.74 14.20
C TRP A 45 -18.56 -44.05 14.17
N GLY A 46 -17.26 -44.00 14.44
CA GLY A 46 -16.41 -45.19 14.54
C GLY A 46 -16.84 -46.16 15.65
N GLY A 47 -17.20 -45.59 16.81
CA GLY A 47 -17.75 -46.36 17.95
C GLY A 47 -19.08 -47.07 17.64
N LEU A 48 -20.02 -46.34 17.00
CA LEU A 48 -21.29 -46.93 16.56
C LEU A 48 -21.07 -48.06 15.54
N ARG A 49 -20.11 -47.88 14.64
CA ARG A 49 -19.75 -48.91 13.65
C ARG A 49 -19.11 -50.11 14.27
N LEU A 50 -18.24 -49.92 15.25
CA LEU A 50 -17.65 -51.02 16.03
C LEU A 50 -18.72 -51.79 16.78
N LEU A 51 -19.65 -51.09 17.42
CA LEU A 51 -20.80 -51.72 18.14
C LEU A 51 -21.68 -52.53 17.18
N GLU A 52 -21.99 -52.01 15.99
CA GLU A 52 -22.73 -52.75 14.96
C GLU A 52 -22.02 -54.04 14.56
N ILE A 53 -20.70 -54.03 14.37
CA ILE A 53 -19.88 -55.20 14.05
C ILE A 53 -19.89 -56.21 15.21
N LEU A 54 -19.75 -55.74 16.45
CA LEU A 54 -19.79 -56.59 17.65
C LEU A 54 -21.16 -57.28 17.85
N VAL A 55 -22.23 -56.53 17.64
CA VAL A 55 -23.59 -57.10 17.72
C VAL A 55 -23.83 -58.12 16.60
N TRP A 56 -23.30 -57.90 15.41
CA TRP A 56 -23.41 -58.90 14.32
C TRP A 56 -22.58 -60.15 14.59
N ALA A 57 -21.34 -59.96 15.11
CA ALA A 57 -20.49 -61.09 15.51
C ALA A 57 -21.14 -61.91 16.60
N ALA A 58 -21.73 -61.31 17.63
CA ALA A 58 -22.47 -61.97 18.71
C ALA A 58 -23.75 -62.69 18.23
N ALA A 59 -24.38 -62.16 17.16
CA ALA A 59 -25.56 -62.78 16.56
C ALA A 59 -25.26 -63.86 15.50
N SER A 60 -23.99 -64.31 15.38
CA SER A 60 -23.52 -65.30 14.40
C SER A 60 -23.91 -64.99 12.95
N LYS A 61 -24.04 -63.71 12.60
CA LYS A 61 -24.33 -63.24 11.23
C LYS A 61 -23.02 -63.05 10.44
N PRO A 62 -23.04 -63.30 9.11
CA PRO A 62 -21.84 -63.12 8.30
C PRO A 62 -21.39 -61.66 8.37
N LEU A 63 -20.13 -61.44 8.69
CA LEU A 63 -19.48 -60.12 8.75
C LEU A 63 -19.45 -59.49 7.34
N PRO A 64 -19.60 -58.18 7.23
CA PRO A 64 -19.57 -57.48 5.97
C PRO A 64 -18.20 -57.63 5.30
N ALA A 65 -18.18 -58.09 4.04
CA ALA A 65 -16.96 -58.36 3.28
C ALA A 65 -16.14 -57.08 2.94
N ARG A 66 -16.66 -55.90 3.19
CA ARG A 66 -15.96 -54.61 3.07
C ARG A 66 -16.23 -53.78 4.33
N GLY A 67 -15.16 -53.30 4.97
CA GLY A 67 -15.22 -52.53 6.21
C GLY A 67 -15.99 -51.22 6.10
N LEU A 68 -15.99 -50.54 4.95
CA LEU A 68 -16.65 -49.26 4.68
C LEU A 68 -17.35 -49.29 3.32
N SER A 69 -18.54 -48.74 3.23
CA SER A 69 -19.24 -48.50 1.96
C SER A 69 -18.71 -47.27 1.25
N SER A 70 -18.89 -47.19 -0.07
CA SER A 70 -18.47 -46.02 -0.82
C SER A 70 -19.14 -44.71 -0.36
N GLY A 71 -20.39 -44.79 0.13
CA GLY A 71 -21.11 -43.64 0.71
C GLY A 71 -20.53 -43.18 2.05
N GLU A 72 -20.09 -44.14 2.90
CA GLU A 72 -19.42 -43.85 4.17
C GLU A 72 -18.06 -43.17 3.94
N TRP A 73 -17.31 -43.57 2.93
CA TRP A 73 -16.06 -42.91 2.55
C TRP A 73 -16.30 -41.44 2.11
N VAL A 74 -17.32 -41.19 1.29
CA VAL A 74 -17.71 -39.83 0.88
C VAL A 74 -18.10 -38.99 2.07
N LEU A 75 -18.84 -39.55 3.02
CA LEU A 75 -19.24 -38.84 4.26
C LEU A 75 -18.04 -38.48 5.14
N ILE A 76 -17.09 -39.42 5.32
CA ILE A 76 -15.87 -39.17 6.11
C ILE A 76 -15.04 -38.05 5.46
N VAL A 77 -14.81 -38.14 4.15
CA VAL A 77 -14.03 -37.12 3.41
C VAL A 77 -14.73 -35.77 3.50
N PHE A 78 -16.06 -35.74 3.37
CA PHE A 78 -16.85 -34.52 3.50
C PHE A 78 -16.75 -33.92 4.93
N LEU A 79 -16.92 -34.72 5.97
CA LEU A 79 -16.77 -34.27 7.37
C LEU A 79 -15.34 -33.79 7.67
N CYS A 80 -14.33 -34.48 7.18
CA CYS A 80 -12.93 -34.06 7.31
C CYS A 80 -12.69 -32.74 6.56
N PHE A 81 -13.21 -32.62 5.33
CA PHE A 81 -13.07 -31.43 4.52
C PHE A 81 -13.77 -30.21 5.20
N VAL A 82 -14.99 -30.38 5.67
CA VAL A 82 -15.73 -29.33 6.39
C VAL A 82 -15.01 -28.98 7.71
N GLY A 83 -14.59 -29.97 8.48
CA GLY A 83 -13.92 -29.74 9.76
C GLY A 83 -12.55 -29.05 9.60
N VAL A 84 -11.75 -29.49 8.62
CA VAL A 84 -10.48 -28.87 8.29
C VAL A 84 -10.69 -27.46 7.70
N SER A 85 -11.72 -27.29 6.84
CA SER A 85 -12.09 -25.97 6.30
C SER A 85 -12.51 -25.00 7.39
N LEU A 86 -13.33 -25.42 8.34
CA LEU A 86 -13.72 -24.62 9.50
C LEU A 86 -12.53 -24.28 10.40
N HIS A 87 -11.59 -25.19 10.54
CA HIS A 87 -10.35 -24.97 11.31
C HIS A 87 -9.37 -24.08 10.55
N ALA A 88 -9.20 -24.31 9.24
CA ALA A 88 -8.35 -23.51 8.36
C ALA A 88 -8.88 -22.06 8.23
N VAL A 89 -10.20 -21.88 8.07
CA VAL A 89 -10.83 -20.56 8.03
C VAL A 89 -10.56 -19.79 9.33
N ARG A 90 -10.54 -20.43 10.49
CA ARG A 90 -10.13 -19.80 11.76
C ARG A 90 -8.65 -19.38 11.76
N GLY A 91 -7.78 -20.14 11.11
CA GLY A 91 -6.36 -19.80 10.96
C GLY A 91 -6.08 -18.79 9.83
N PHE A 92 -6.90 -18.81 8.77
CA PHE A 92 -6.73 -17.98 7.55
C PHE A 92 -7.40 -16.61 7.60
N SER A 93 -8.33 -16.40 8.56
CA SER A 93 -9.06 -15.13 8.75
C SER A 93 -8.16 -13.92 9.03
N GLY A 94 -6.87 -14.15 9.24
CA GLY A 94 -5.90 -13.09 9.41
C GLY A 94 -5.20 -12.62 8.12
N TRP A 95 -5.53 -13.19 6.93
CA TRP A 95 -4.82 -12.86 5.69
C TRP A 95 -5.67 -12.05 4.68
N LEU A 96 -6.97 -11.94 4.91
CA LEU A 96 -7.89 -11.15 4.06
C LEU A 96 -8.44 -9.97 4.87
N PRO A 97 -7.87 -8.77 4.71
CA PRO A 97 -8.44 -7.57 5.32
C PRO A 97 -9.78 -7.26 4.66
N GLY A 98 -10.84 -7.21 5.47
CA GLY A 98 -12.14 -6.64 5.08
C GLY A 98 -13.19 -7.58 4.50
N SER A 99 -12.94 -8.89 4.32
CA SER A 99 -13.98 -9.81 3.85
C SER A 99 -14.85 -10.31 5.00
N ARG A 100 -16.05 -9.72 5.15
CA ARG A 100 -17.16 -10.35 5.89
C ARG A 100 -17.69 -11.49 5.03
N ILE A 101 -17.39 -12.72 5.37
CA ILE A 101 -18.08 -13.87 4.79
C ILE A 101 -19.30 -14.14 5.67
N GLU A 102 -20.40 -13.50 5.35
CA GLU A 102 -21.70 -13.82 5.93
C GLU A 102 -22.25 -15.10 5.25
N LEU A 103 -22.05 -16.23 5.86
CA LEU A 103 -22.74 -17.47 5.48
C LEU A 103 -24.01 -17.58 6.34
N GLY A 104 -25.14 -17.08 5.83
CA GLY A 104 -26.45 -17.25 6.47
C GLY A 104 -26.59 -16.63 7.88
N GLY A 105 -26.01 -15.44 8.11
CA GLY A 105 -26.09 -14.73 9.39
C GLY A 105 -25.12 -15.24 10.47
N LEU A 106 -24.12 -16.04 10.09
CA LEU A 106 -23.04 -16.52 10.96
C LEU A 106 -21.77 -15.68 10.78
N ASP A 107 -21.40 -14.96 11.80
CA ASP A 107 -20.07 -14.37 11.90
C ASP A 107 -19.06 -15.46 12.36
N ILE A 108 -18.48 -16.16 11.38
CA ILE A 108 -17.51 -17.27 11.62
C ILE A 108 -16.25 -16.77 12.34
N PHE A 109 -16.06 -15.44 12.42
CA PHE A 109 -14.83 -14.81 12.92
C PHE A 109 -14.96 -14.16 14.30
N GLY A 110 -16.09 -14.32 14.96
CA GLY A 110 -16.42 -13.69 16.23
C GLY A 110 -16.92 -12.26 16.06
N GLU A 111 -17.59 -11.76 17.09
CA GLU A 111 -18.12 -10.41 17.16
C GLU A 111 -16.99 -9.40 17.47
N SER A 112 -17.19 -8.16 17.04
CA SER A 112 -16.30 -7.04 17.38
C SER A 112 -16.85 -6.32 18.59
N TYR A 113 -15.99 -6.17 19.60
CA TYR A 113 -16.30 -5.44 20.84
C TYR A 113 -15.42 -4.20 20.91
N ASP A 114 -16.03 -3.03 21.05
CA ASP A 114 -15.35 -1.75 21.11
C ASP A 114 -15.23 -1.25 22.54
N TYR A 115 -14.02 -0.92 22.95
CA TYR A 115 -13.70 -0.37 24.27
C TYR A 115 -13.16 1.04 24.11
N PRO A 116 -13.82 2.05 24.72
CA PRO A 116 -13.28 3.40 24.70
C PRO A 116 -11.97 3.44 25.48
N VAL A 117 -10.99 4.12 24.94
CA VAL A 117 -9.70 4.34 25.57
C VAL A 117 -9.42 5.83 25.66
N SER A 118 -8.89 6.26 26.81
CA SER A 118 -8.49 7.65 27.03
C SER A 118 -7.37 7.69 28.03
N ALA A 119 -6.33 8.46 27.71
CA ALA A 119 -5.23 8.71 28.62
C ALA A 119 -4.65 10.10 28.34
N GLU A 120 -4.10 10.75 29.38
CA GLU A 120 -3.49 12.06 29.27
C GLU A 120 -2.27 12.15 30.15
N LYS A 121 -1.23 12.81 29.66
CA LYS A 121 0.02 13.04 30.37
C LYS A 121 0.51 14.45 30.14
N ALA A 122 0.84 15.17 31.19
CA ALA A 122 1.49 16.47 31.11
C ALA A 122 2.83 16.34 30.37
N SER A 123 3.17 17.34 29.58
CA SER A 123 4.39 17.36 28.76
C SER A 123 4.94 18.77 28.62
N GLY A 124 6.20 18.89 28.21
CA GLY A 124 6.81 20.16 27.85
C GLY A 124 6.26 20.71 26.52
N LYS A 125 6.82 21.83 26.08
CA LYS A 125 6.40 22.51 24.83
C LYS A 125 6.80 21.78 23.55
N ALA A 126 7.85 20.94 23.62
CA ALA A 126 8.43 20.25 22.47
C ALA A 126 8.83 18.80 22.85
N PRO A 127 7.90 17.96 23.30
CA PRO A 127 8.21 16.59 23.68
C PRO A 127 8.47 15.72 22.46
N ARG A 128 9.26 14.67 22.64
CA ARG A 128 9.31 13.54 21.71
C ARG A 128 8.20 12.56 22.08
N VAL A 129 7.24 12.39 21.21
CA VAL A 129 6.12 11.46 21.41
C VAL A 129 6.38 10.19 20.64
N ILE A 130 6.54 9.07 21.37
CA ILE A 130 6.80 7.74 20.82
C ILE A 130 5.51 6.95 20.90
N ILE A 131 5.04 6.46 19.76
CA ILE A 131 3.80 5.71 19.65
C ILE A 131 4.16 4.27 19.27
N GLU A 132 3.90 3.35 20.17
CA GLU A 132 4.09 1.92 19.95
C GLU A 132 2.72 1.24 19.78
N THR A 133 2.30 1.10 18.55
CA THR A 133 1.06 0.41 18.21
C THR A 133 1.32 -0.70 17.21
N PHE A 134 0.64 -1.82 17.38
CA PHE A 134 0.77 -2.95 16.48
C PHE A 134 -0.21 -2.89 15.34
N ARG A 135 -1.45 -2.49 15.66
CA ARG A 135 -2.56 -2.47 14.72
C ARG A 135 -3.52 -1.39 15.09
N GLY A 136 -4.03 -0.75 14.07
CA GLY A 136 -4.99 0.33 14.19
C GLY A 136 -4.43 1.62 13.63
N ASN A 137 -5.27 2.61 13.51
CA ASN A 137 -4.95 3.89 12.92
C ASN A 137 -4.56 4.89 14.01
N ALA A 138 -3.63 5.76 13.70
CA ALA A 138 -3.24 6.85 14.61
C ALA A 138 -3.36 8.19 13.86
N ARG A 139 -4.27 9.03 14.34
CA ARG A 139 -4.39 10.41 13.89
C ARG A 139 -3.74 11.31 14.92
N ILE A 140 -2.70 12.03 14.53
CA ILE A 140 -1.94 12.94 15.38
C ILE A 140 -2.18 14.37 14.91
N THR A 141 -2.74 15.18 15.80
CA THR A 141 -3.05 16.58 15.55
C THR A 141 -2.43 17.46 16.62
N VAL A 142 -2.27 18.73 16.31
CA VAL A 142 -1.69 19.71 17.20
C VAL A 142 -2.77 20.47 17.94
N GLY A 143 -2.57 20.67 19.26
CA GLY A 143 -3.37 21.56 20.08
C GLY A 143 -2.53 22.62 20.81
N ASP A 144 -3.19 23.66 21.29
CA ASP A 144 -2.58 24.63 22.21
C ASP A 144 -2.65 24.06 23.65
N VAL A 145 -1.94 22.95 23.86
CA VAL A 145 -1.97 22.18 25.10
C VAL A 145 -0.58 21.99 25.68
N SER A 146 -0.50 21.78 26.98
CA SER A 146 0.72 21.43 27.74
C SER A 146 0.68 19.95 28.17
N SER A 147 -0.04 19.11 27.43
CA SER A 147 -0.18 17.69 27.70
C SER A 147 -0.29 16.94 26.36
N VAL A 148 0.03 15.65 26.37
CA VAL A 148 -0.31 14.72 25.30
C VAL A 148 -1.57 14.00 25.73
N LYS A 149 -2.62 14.15 24.91
CA LYS A 149 -3.93 13.53 25.16
C LYS A 149 -4.19 12.51 24.08
N VAL A 150 -4.54 11.30 24.49
CA VAL A 150 -4.93 10.20 23.61
C VAL A 150 -6.37 9.83 23.90
N THR A 151 -7.18 9.76 22.87
CA THR A 151 -8.56 9.28 22.93
C THR A 151 -8.77 8.31 21.76
N GLY A 152 -9.76 7.45 21.87
CA GLY A 152 -10.07 6.51 20.79
C GLY A 152 -10.80 5.28 21.27
N HIS A 153 -10.67 4.21 20.53
CA HIS A 153 -11.25 2.94 20.91
C HIS A 153 -10.34 1.76 20.50
N SER A 154 -10.40 0.73 21.32
CA SER A 154 -9.78 -0.57 21.03
C SER A 154 -10.86 -1.52 20.56
N THR A 155 -10.73 -2.04 19.36
CA THR A 155 -11.64 -3.03 18.79
C THR A 155 -11.06 -4.43 18.97
N ILE A 156 -11.78 -5.29 19.67
CA ILE A 156 -11.37 -6.67 19.96
C ILE A 156 -12.36 -7.64 19.33
N ARG A 157 -11.88 -8.51 18.47
CA ARG A 157 -12.68 -9.58 17.90
C ARG A 157 -12.59 -10.83 18.77
N SER A 158 -13.73 -11.26 19.30
CA SER A 158 -13.83 -12.43 20.17
C SER A 158 -15.12 -13.21 19.92
N LEU A 159 -15.12 -14.47 20.35
CA LEU A 159 -16.31 -15.33 20.26
C LEU A 159 -17.35 -14.98 21.32
N ASP A 160 -16.92 -14.38 22.41
CA ASP A 160 -17.76 -13.95 23.53
C ASP A 160 -17.19 -12.71 24.20
N GLN A 161 -18.08 -11.95 24.86
CA GLN A 161 -17.73 -10.71 25.54
C GLN A 161 -16.75 -10.95 26.70
N ALA A 162 -16.89 -12.02 27.45
CA ALA A 162 -15.99 -12.29 28.60
C ALA A 162 -14.55 -12.55 28.16
N SER A 163 -14.34 -13.11 26.97
CA SER A 163 -13.02 -13.25 26.35
C SER A 163 -12.49 -11.93 25.81
N ALA A 164 -13.37 -11.07 25.27
CA ALA A 164 -13.01 -9.72 24.84
C ALA A 164 -12.59 -8.85 26.02
N ASP A 165 -13.34 -8.88 27.14
CA ASP A 165 -13.04 -8.15 28.37
C ASP A 165 -11.68 -8.54 28.96
N ARG A 166 -11.39 -9.86 28.99
CA ARG A 166 -10.08 -10.35 29.43
C ARG A 166 -8.93 -9.87 28.54
N THR A 167 -9.18 -9.87 27.23
CA THR A 167 -8.19 -9.41 26.27
C THR A 167 -7.95 -7.90 26.41
N ASN A 168 -9.01 -7.10 26.60
CA ASN A 168 -8.91 -5.67 26.85
C ASN A 168 -8.09 -5.36 28.11
N THR A 169 -8.28 -6.15 29.17
CA THR A 169 -7.51 -6.01 30.41
C THR A 169 -6.02 -6.33 30.21
N GLN A 170 -5.68 -7.20 29.28
CA GLN A 170 -4.28 -7.59 28.98
C GLN A 170 -3.54 -6.57 28.11
N ALA A 171 -4.27 -5.76 27.34
CA ALA A 171 -3.72 -4.75 26.44
C ALA A 171 -4.28 -3.34 26.74
N PRO A 172 -4.01 -2.78 27.92
CA PRO A 172 -4.44 -1.43 28.25
C PRO A 172 -3.71 -0.39 27.42
N LEU A 173 -4.34 0.78 27.24
CA LEU A 173 -3.63 1.96 26.77
C LEU A 173 -2.89 2.58 27.94
N GLU A 174 -1.57 2.70 27.85
CA GLU A 174 -0.73 3.34 28.86
C GLU A 174 0.05 4.51 28.25
N ILE A 175 0.14 5.61 28.97
CA ILE A 175 1.02 6.74 28.66
C ILE A 175 2.00 6.92 29.80
N ASP A 176 3.28 6.83 29.49
CA ASP A 176 4.36 7.08 30.41
C ASP A 176 5.36 8.12 29.88
N GLY A 177 6.31 8.52 30.72
CA GLY A 177 7.38 9.43 30.33
C GLY A 177 7.47 10.68 31.18
N ASP A 178 8.22 11.64 30.70
CA ASP A 178 8.52 12.92 31.34
C ASP A 178 8.19 14.11 30.42
N ASP A 179 8.52 15.32 30.81
CA ASP A 179 8.25 16.56 30.04
C ASP A 179 8.87 16.56 28.65
N ASN A 180 9.96 15.80 28.40
CA ASN A 180 10.71 15.78 27.17
C ASN A 180 10.36 14.57 26.27
N GLN A 181 9.92 13.47 26.89
CA GLN A 181 9.64 12.23 26.18
C GLN A 181 8.40 11.57 26.73
N ILE A 182 7.41 11.39 25.89
CA ILE A 182 6.15 10.68 26.17
C ILE A 182 6.09 9.42 25.34
N ARG A 183 5.75 8.30 25.97
CA ARG A 183 5.52 7.02 25.30
C ARG A 183 4.07 6.61 25.43
N ILE A 184 3.51 6.15 24.31
CA ILE A 184 2.13 5.65 24.21
C ILE A 184 2.22 4.18 23.85
N HIS A 185 1.78 3.32 24.75
CA HIS A 185 1.79 1.88 24.59
C HIS A 185 0.37 1.33 24.51
N THR A 186 0.09 0.54 23.48
CA THR A 186 -1.20 -0.18 23.35
C THR A 186 -1.13 -1.62 23.85
N TRP A 187 0.06 -2.11 24.19
CA TRP A 187 0.36 -3.44 24.73
C TRP A 187 -0.28 -4.64 24.01
N GLN A 188 -0.68 -4.46 22.76
CA GLN A 188 -1.29 -5.50 21.95
C GLN A 188 -0.40 -6.74 21.78
N ASN A 189 0.91 -6.59 21.95
CA ASN A 189 1.90 -7.68 21.94
C ASN A 189 1.85 -8.59 23.16
N ARG A 190 1.28 -8.15 24.28
CA ARG A 190 1.13 -8.96 25.50
C ARG A 190 0.05 -10.03 25.39
N VAL A 191 -0.86 -9.89 24.42
CA VAL A 191 -1.94 -10.85 24.24
C VAL A 191 -1.40 -12.11 23.56
N SER A 192 -1.43 -13.22 24.30
CA SER A 192 -1.03 -14.52 23.80
C SER A 192 -1.98 -15.00 22.70
N GLY A 193 -1.42 -15.56 21.63
CA GLY A 193 -2.19 -16.09 20.52
C GLY A 193 -2.16 -15.16 19.29
N ASN A 194 -3.23 -15.14 18.53
CA ASN A 194 -3.30 -14.37 17.31
C ASN A 194 -3.63 -12.90 17.61
N ASN A 195 -2.62 -12.05 17.88
CA ASN A 195 -2.77 -10.60 18.11
C ASN A 195 -3.38 -9.83 16.90
N ARG A 196 -3.78 -10.55 15.85
CA ARG A 196 -4.60 -10.03 14.74
C ARG A 196 -6.05 -9.69 15.14
N ARG A 197 -6.44 -10.01 16.37
CA ARG A 197 -7.80 -9.77 16.89
C ARG A 197 -7.97 -8.44 17.57
N ILE A 198 -6.88 -7.67 17.79
CA ILE A 198 -6.93 -6.38 18.46
C ILE A 198 -6.46 -5.31 17.47
N SER A 199 -7.22 -4.23 17.38
CA SER A 199 -6.80 -2.96 16.76
C SER A 199 -7.15 -1.81 17.69
N ALA A 200 -6.37 -0.72 17.63
CA ALA A 200 -6.64 0.48 18.41
C ALA A 200 -6.60 1.69 17.47
N ASP A 201 -7.74 2.34 17.31
CA ASP A 201 -7.84 3.57 16.54
C ASP A 201 -7.75 4.75 17.50
N LEU A 202 -6.67 5.54 17.36
CA LEU A 202 -6.28 6.57 18.32
C LEU A 202 -6.30 7.96 17.69
N ASP A 203 -6.93 8.90 18.39
CA ASP A 203 -6.82 10.34 18.16
C ASP A 203 -5.89 10.92 19.22
N ILE A 204 -4.74 11.46 18.78
CA ILE A 204 -3.67 11.93 19.63
C ILE A 204 -3.49 13.43 19.43
N VAL A 205 -3.68 14.19 20.50
CA VAL A 205 -3.43 15.64 20.49
C VAL A 205 -2.12 15.92 21.20
N VAL A 206 -1.21 16.62 20.49
CA VAL A 206 0.14 16.91 20.98
C VAL A 206 0.42 18.43 20.98
N PRO A 207 1.37 18.92 21.79
CA PRO A 207 1.84 20.30 21.69
C PRO A 207 2.44 20.58 20.30
N ARG A 208 2.33 21.79 19.80
CA ARG A 208 2.78 22.21 18.47
C ARG A 208 4.27 21.92 18.19
N GLY A 209 5.12 22.03 19.21
CA GLY A 209 6.56 21.77 19.08
C GLY A 209 6.96 20.31 19.13
N ALA A 210 6.03 19.39 19.31
CA ALA A 210 6.32 17.96 19.46
C ALA A 210 7.03 17.38 18.23
N SER A 211 7.87 16.36 18.46
CA SER A 211 8.38 15.45 17.46
C SER A 211 7.71 14.09 17.62
N ILE A 212 7.36 13.46 16.51
CA ILE A 212 6.63 12.19 16.51
C ILE A 212 7.55 11.07 16.06
N GLU A 213 7.52 9.97 16.78
CA GLU A 213 8.11 8.69 16.38
C GLU A 213 7.04 7.61 16.51
N ALA A 214 6.69 6.95 15.42
CA ALA A 214 5.63 5.96 15.41
C ALA A 214 6.13 4.62 14.90
N HIS A 215 5.90 3.57 15.69
CA HIS A 215 6.21 2.20 15.35
C HIS A 215 4.93 1.39 15.24
N GLY A 216 4.63 0.90 14.03
CA GLY A 216 3.41 0.15 13.76
C GLY A 216 3.65 -1.14 12.99
N ARG A 217 2.64 -2.01 12.96
CA ARG A 217 2.61 -3.16 12.06
C ARG A 217 1.63 -2.98 10.93
N THR A 218 0.40 -2.60 11.27
CA THR A 218 -0.68 -2.47 10.29
C THR A 218 -1.63 -1.36 10.73
N GLY A 219 -1.91 -0.43 9.84
CA GLY A 219 -2.80 0.70 10.09
C GLY A 219 -2.21 2.01 9.58
N ASP A 220 -3.05 3.00 9.40
CA ASP A 220 -2.69 4.27 8.82
C ASP A 220 -2.19 5.27 9.87
N PHE A 221 -1.24 6.11 9.46
CA PHE A 221 -0.77 7.26 10.23
C PHE A 221 -1.15 8.55 9.52
N ASP A 222 -1.85 9.41 10.24
CA ASP A 222 -2.27 10.73 9.77
C ASP A 222 -1.71 11.80 10.75
N VAL A 223 -0.72 12.58 10.32
CA VAL A 223 -0.02 13.54 11.18
C VAL A 223 -0.13 14.93 10.59
N SER A 224 -0.60 15.89 11.38
CA SER A 224 -0.79 17.25 10.91
C SER A 224 -0.37 18.35 11.91
N GLY A 225 0.23 19.41 11.38
CA GLY A 225 0.53 20.66 12.10
C GLY A 225 1.76 20.64 13.01
N VAL A 226 2.52 19.57 13.05
CA VAL A 226 3.67 19.37 13.96
C VAL A 226 4.89 20.15 13.49
N LYS A 227 5.54 20.90 14.39
CA LYS A 227 6.76 21.67 14.06
C LYS A 227 8.06 20.88 14.21
N GLY A 228 8.04 19.80 14.98
CA GLY A 228 9.18 18.89 15.11
C GLY A 228 9.29 17.92 13.92
N SER A 229 10.16 16.94 14.07
CA SER A 229 10.35 15.87 13.09
C SER A 229 9.31 14.76 13.24
N VAL A 230 9.07 14.04 12.13
CA VAL A 230 8.18 12.87 12.11
C VAL A 230 8.96 11.67 11.58
N GLU A 231 9.00 10.60 12.35
CA GLU A 231 9.60 9.32 11.98
C GLU A 231 8.54 8.23 12.12
N ILE A 232 8.30 7.48 11.03
CA ILE A 232 7.32 6.40 11.00
C ILE A 232 7.98 5.14 10.49
N ILE A 233 7.91 4.07 11.27
CA ILE A 233 8.38 2.73 10.90
C ILE A 233 7.20 1.78 11.00
N SER A 234 6.81 1.16 9.88
CA SER A 234 5.66 0.25 9.85
C SER A 234 5.83 -0.88 8.84
N ASP A 235 5.22 -2.02 9.12
CA ASP A 235 5.20 -3.12 8.16
C ASP A 235 4.20 -2.86 7.03
N ASN A 236 3.01 -2.32 7.35
CA ASN A 236 1.97 -2.00 6.36
C ASN A 236 1.15 -0.80 6.84
N ALA A 237 1.35 0.35 6.22
CA ALA A 237 0.68 1.59 6.60
C ALA A 237 0.47 2.51 5.40
N GLY A 238 -0.71 3.11 5.31
CA GLY A 238 -0.90 4.37 4.61
C GLY A 238 -0.39 5.52 5.49
N VAL A 239 0.38 6.43 4.91
CA VAL A 239 0.96 7.55 5.66
C VAL A 239 0.54 8.87 5.01
N ARG A 240 -0.08 9.74 5.80
CA ARG A 240 -0.49 11.08 5.38
C ARG A 240 0.10 12.11 6.33
N LEU A 241 0.92 13.00 5.80
CA LEU A 241 1.62 14.04 6.56
C LEU A 241 1.28 15.40 5.97
N GLU A 242 0.86 16.32 6.81
CA GLU A 242 0.51 17.68 6.40
C GLU A 242 1.04 18.74 7.38
N ASP A 243 1.62 19.81 6.86
CA ASP A 243 2.16 20.95 7.63
C ASP A 243 3.17 20.51 8.72
N ILE A 244 4.22 19.80 8.31
CA ILE A 244 5.30 19.37 9.19
C ILE A 244 6.48 20.34 9.09
N GLY A 245 6.89 20.92 10.20
CA GLY A 245 7.99 21.90 10.21
C GLY A 245 9.37 21.29 10.12
N GLY A 246 9.58 20.09 10.67
CA GLY A 246 10.84 19.37 10.71
C GLY A 246 11.04 18.37 9.56
N ASN A 247 12.00 17.46 9.77
CA ASN A 247 12.29 16.39 8.83
C ASN A 247 11.27 15.24 8.94
N VAL A 248 11.03 14.60 7.83
CA VAL A 248 10.16 13.42 7.72
C VAL A 248 10.98 12.21 7.31
N SER A 249 10.85 11.11 8.03
CA SER A 249 11.41 9.80 7.69
C SER A 249 10.31 8.74 7.75
N VAL A 250 10.08 8.03 6.65
CA VAL A 250 9.10 6.95 6.60
C VAL A 250 9.78 5.70 6.08
N GLU A 251 9.74 4.64 6.89
CA GLU A 251 10.19 3.32 6.48
C GLU A 251 9.03 2.33 6.54
N THR A 252 8.70 1.72 5.39
CA THR A 252 7.59 0.78 5.29
C THR A 252 7.94 -0.43 4.43
N ARG A 253 7.45 -1.62 4.82
CA ARG A 253 7.59 -2.84 4.01
C ARG A 253 6.50 -2.95 2.96
N ALA A 254 5.33 -2.38 3.23
CA ALA A 254 4.23 -2.25 2.30
C ALA A 254 3.42 -1.00 2.63
N SER A 255 3.06 -0.24 1.61
CA SER A 255 2.18 0.93 1.73
C SER A 255 1.31 1.04 0.50
N ASP A 256 0.06 1.41 0.68
CA ASP A 256 -0.83 1.76 -0.42
C ASP A 256 -0.64 3.22 -0.85
N ILE A 257 -0.39 4.12 0.11
CA ILE A 257 -0.16 5.54 -0.14
C ILE A 257 0.83 6.16 0.84
N LEU A 258 1.78 6.93 0.30
CA LEU A 258 2.64 7.83 1.05
C LEU A 258 2.40 9.26 0.56
N ARG A 259 1.71 10.05 1.37
CA ARG A 259 1.41 11.45 1.05
C ARG A 259 2.08 12.39 2.03
N ALA A 260 2.82 13.39 1.52
CA ALA A 260 3.42 14.44 2.34
C ALA A 260 3.24 15.80 1.67
N VAL A 261 2.59 16.72 2.38
CA VAL A 261 2.24 18.05 1.88
C VAL A 261 2.71 19.13 2.84
N LYS A 262 3.36 20.18 2.33
CA LYS A 262 3.90 21.31 3.12
C LYS A 262 4.88 20.88 4.20
N ILE A 263 6.00 20.29 3.77
CA ILE A 263 7.06 19.85 4.67
C ILE A 263 8.20 20.88 4.66
N GLY A 264 8.54 21.41 5.85
CA GLY A 264 9.61 22.40 6.02
C GLY A 264 11.03 21.81 5.98
N GLY A 265 11.17 20.54 6.35
CA GLY A 265 12.44 19.80 6.37
C GLY A 265 12.62 18.87 5.18
N SER A 266 13.55 17.93 5.32
CA SER A 266 13.78 16.85 4.34
C SER A 266 12.73 15.76 4.42
N VAL A 267 12.54 15.03 3.30
CA VAL A 267 11.69 13.84 3.23
C VAL A 267 12.54 12.64 2.80
N ASP A 268 12.58 11.61 3.63
CA ASP A 268 13.26 10.34 3.35
C ASP A 268 12.24 9.19 3.40
N LEU A 269 11.96 8.62 2.23
CA LEU A 269 11.02 7.50 2.06
C LEU A 269 11.79 6.23 1.73
N LYS A 270 11.61 5.19 2.54
CA LYS A 270 12.28 3.89 2.36
C LYS A 270 11.30 2.74 2.35
N GLY A 271 11.54 1.77 1.47
CA GLY A 271 10.81 0.50 1.48
C GLY A 271 10.05 0.18 0.22
N ARG A 272 8.80 -0.29 0.37
CA ARG A 272 7.96 -0.69 -0.76
C ARG A 272 6.57 -0.10 -0.62
N GLY A 273 5.98 0.25 -1.75
CA GLY A 273 4.64 0.80 -1.73
C GLY A 273 4.01 0.90 -3.12
N SER A 274 2.84 1.50 -3.14
CA SER A 274 2.11 1.81 -4.35
C SER A 274 2.29 3.28 -4.73
N ASP A 275 1.48 4.16 -4.18
CA ASP A 275 1.41 5.55 -4.60
C ASP A 275 2.24 6.48 -3.70
N ILE A 276 2.87 7.48 -4.31
CA ILE A 276 3.57 8.56 -3.63
C ILE A 276 2.97 9.91 -4.10
N ASP A 277 2.64 10.77 -3.15
CA ASP A 277 2.18 12.14 -3.41
C ASP A 277 2.97 13.11 -2.52
N LEU A 278 3.92 13.84 -3.12
CA LEU A 278 4.73 14.83 -2.43
C LEU A 278 4.47 16.23 -3.00
N GLN A 279 4.07 17.15 -2.14
CA GLN A 279 3.76 18.51 -2.54
C GLN A 279 4.36 19.54 -1.57
N ASP A 280 4.92 20.61 -2.11
CA ASP A 280 5.46 21.76 -1.35
C ASP A 280 6.52 21.35 -0.31
N ILE A 281 7.57 20.68 -0.77
CA ILE A 281 8.67 20.24 0.10
C ILE A 281 9.83 21.24 0.02
N ALA A 282 10.18 21.83 1.17
CA ALA A 282 11.24 22.83 1.25
C ALA A 282 12.65 22.23 1.35
N GLY A 283 12.79 21.01 1.87
CA GLY A 283 14.07 20.29 2.00
C GLY A 283 14.32 19.30 0.88
N PRO A 284 15.48 18.60 0.91
CA PRO A 284 15.79 17.55 -0.05
C PRO A 284 14.87 16.34 0.12
N VAL A 285 14.59 15.65 -0.99
CA VAL A 285 13.75 14.45 -1.02
C VAL A 285 14.57 13.25 -1.46
N THR A 286 14.52 12.18 -0.68
CA THR A 286 15.12 10.89 -1.01
C THR A 286 14.05 9.81 -1.00
N ILE A 287 13.95 9.06 -2.08
CA ILE A 287 13.05 7.91 -2.21
C ILE A 287 13.89 6.69 -2.52
N SER A 288 13.89 5.71 -1.63
CA SER A 288 14.71 4.50 -1.74
C SER A 288 13.83 3.26 -1.64
N GLY A 289 13.82 2.42 -2.68
CA GLY A 289 13.04 1.19 -2.66
C GLY A 289 12.22 0.94 -3.90
N THR A 290 11.08 0.25 -3.77
CA THR A 290 10.24 -0.13 -4.91
C THR A 290 8.82 0.39 -4.73
N PHE A 291 8.46 1.39 -5.50
CA PHE A 291 7.11 1.93 -5.55
C PHE A 291 6.54 1.66 -6.94
N THR A 292 5.37 1.00 -7.00
CA THR A 292 4.82 0.47 -8.25
C THR A 292 3.59 1.24 -8.73
N GLY A 293 3.07 2.13 -7.92
CA GLY A 293 1.93 2.95 -8.25
C GLY A 293 2.31 4.26 -8.96
N ASN A 294 1.47 5.24 -8.80
CA ASN A 294 1.64 6.57 -9.35
C ASN A 294 2.38 7.47 -8.35
N SER A 295 3.52 8.00 -8.74
CA SER A 295 4.26 8.97 -7.95
C SER A 295 4.06 10.36 -8.52
N GLN A 296 3.46 11.25 -7.74
CA GLN A 296 3.24 12.65 -8.07
C GLN A 296 4.13 13.53 -7.19
N LEU A 297 4.97 14.34 -7.83
CA LEU A 297 5.93 15.20 -7.15
C LEU A 297 5.73 16.62 -7.65
N HIS A 298 5.30 17.50 -6.75
CA HIS A 298 4.97 18.87 -7.09
C HIS A 298 5.69 19.88 -6.18
N ASN A 299 6.27 20.91 -6.78
CA ASN A 299 6.94 22.01 -6.09
C ASN A 299 8.01 21.57 -5.08
N LEU A 300 9.02 20.82 -5.58
CA LEU A 300 10.20 20.46 -4.80
C LEU A 300 11.33 21.45 -5.06
N THR A 301 11.71 22.23 -4.06
CA THR A 301 12.68 23.32 -4.21
C THR A 301 14.13 22.89 -4.07
N LYS A 302 14.38 21.72 -3.53
CA LYS A 302 15.72 21.14 -3.25
C LYS A 302 15.92 19.85 -4.04
N PRO A 303 17.14 19.27 -4.04
CA PRO A 303 17.41 18.06 -4.79
C PRO A 303 16.48 16.90 -4.46
N LEU A 304 16.00 16.24 -5.52
CA LEU A 304 15.28 14.97 -5.48
C LEU A 304 16.23 13.84 -5.89
N ARG A 305 16.22 12.76 -5.13
CA ARG A 305 16.89 11.51 -5.46
C ARG A 305 15.95 10.33 -5.33
N ILE A 306 15.84 9.55 -6.39
CA ILE A 306 15.07 8.30 -6.40
C ILE A 306 16.06 7.17 -6.72
N SER A 307 16.14 6.19 -5.84
CA SER A 307 17.00 5.02 -6.03
C SER A 307 16.19 3.74 -5.82
N THR A 308 16.10 2.94 -6.86
CA THR A 308 15.44 1.64 -6.84
C THR A 308 16.46 0.56 -7.22
N GLY A 309 16.07 -0.73 -7.15
CA GLY A 309 16.94 -1.81 -7.61
C GLY A 309 17.31 -1.75 -9.11
N TYR A 310 16.65 -0.90 -9.89
CA TYR A 310 16.81 -0.85 -11.36
C TYR A 310 16.97 0.55 -11.93
N THR A 311 16.71 1.60 -11.16
CA THR A 311 16.67 2.97 -11.64
C THR A 311 17.22 3.91 -10.57
N ASP A 312 18.21 4.71 -10.95
CA ASP A 312 18.69 5.86 -10.20
C ASP A 312 18.29 7.13 -10.96
N PHE A 313 17.56 7.99 -10.28
CA PHE A 313 17.14 9.28 -10.80
C PHE A 313 17.53 10.39 -9.83
N SER A 314 18.00 11.49 -10.34
CA SER A 314 18.23 12.71 -9.57
C SER A 314 17.86 13.95 -10.38
N ALA A 315 17.19 14.89 -9.74
CA ALA A 315 16.86 16.19 -10.31
C ALA A 315 16.90 17.26 -9.22
N GLU A 316 17.10 18.49 -9.62
CA GLU A 316 16.97 19.66 -8.74
C GLU A 316 15.82 20.55 -9.19
N LYS A 317 15.11 21.13 -8.22
CA LYS A 317 14.00 22.06 -8.47
C LYS A 317 12.95 21.48 -9.42
N VAL A 318 12.26 20.45 -8.95
CA VAL A 318 11.18 19.81 -9.67
C VAL A 318 9.89 20.58 -9.43
N THR A 319 9.31 21.14 -10.48
CA THR A 319 8.04 21.86 -10.39
C THR A 319 6.86 20.90 -10.51
N ASP A 320 6.88 20.04 -11.52
CA ASP A 320 5.87 19.00 -11.71
C ASP A 320 6.52 17.73 -12.29
N MET A 321 6.30 16.60 -11.62
CA MET A 321 6.79 15.31 -12.08
C MET A 321 5.82 14.21 -11.73
N ARG A 322 5.56 13.35 -12.68
CA ARG A 322 4.73 12.17 -12.53
C ARG A 322 5.48 10.94 -12.99
N LEU A 323 5.61 9.99 -12.10
CA LEU A 323 6.17 8.67 -12.37
C LEU A 323 5.09 7.60 -12.25
N THR A 324 5.04 6.72 -13.22
CA THR A 324 4.28 5.48 -13.18
C THR A 324 5.22 4.34 -13.55
N LEU A 325 4.81 3.12 -13.43
CA LEU A 325 5.67 1.98 -13.74
C LEU A 325 6.12 2.04 -15.22
N GLY A 326 7.39 2.36 -15.44
CA GLY A 326 7.98 2.47 -16.78
C GLY A 326 7.74 3.80 -17.52
N ASN A 327 7.11 4.80 -16.88
CA ASN A 327 6.85 6.11 -17.49
C ASN A 327 7.30 7.25 -16.57
N LEU A 328 8.08 8.19 -17.10
CA LEU A 328 8.46 9.45 -16.47
C LEU A 328 7.95 10.62 -17.32
N ASN A 329 7.06 11.41 -16.76
CA ASN A 329 6.65 12.69 -17.33
C ASN A 329 7.05 13.79 -16.37
N ALA A 330 7.84 14.75 -16.82
CA ALA A 330 8.24 15.90 -16.01
C ALA A 330 8.25 17.19 -16.82
N SER A 331 7.87 18.27 -16.16
CA SER A 331 7.90 19.62 -16.75
C SER A 331 8.58 20.62 -15.82
N ASP A 332 9.04 21.72 -16.44
CA ASP A 332 9.59 22.88 -15.73
C ASP A 332 10.77 22.55 -14.80
N LEU A 333 11.66 21.65 -15.26
CA LEU A 333 12.86 21.26 -14.53
C LEU A 333 13.94 22.33 -14.69
N THR A 334 14.31 23.02 -13.61
CA THR A 334 15.28 24.12 -13.66
C THR A 334 16.68 23.73 -13.21
N GLY A 335 16.86 22.57 -12.59
CA GLY A 335 18.16 22.03 -12.20
C GLY A 335 18.65 20.89 -13.11
N PRO A 336 19.87 20.38 -12.88
CA PRO A 336 20.40 19.26 -13.62
C PRO A 336 19.58 17.98 -13.39
N VAL A 337 19.40 17.21 -14.46
CA VAL A 337 18.67 15.92 -14.40
C VAL A 337 19.61 14.80 -14.79
N ARG A 338 19.67 13.75 -13.97
CA ARG A 338 20.37 12.51 -14.26
C ARG A 338 19.45 11.32 -14.04
N MET A 339 19.42 10.41 -15.01
CA MET A 339 18.67 9.17 -14.94
C MET A 339 19.47 8.01 -15.49
N THR A 340 19.58 6.93 -14.73
CA THR A 340 20.16 5.67 -15.20
C THR A 340 19.19 4.54 -14.88
N SER A 341 18.81 3.74 -15.88
CA SER A 341 17.94 2.62 -15.66
C SER A 341 18.34 1.38 -16.46
N SER A 342 18.36 0.24 -15.80
CA SER A 342 18.53 -1.07 -16.42
C SER A 342 17.23 -1.66 -16.99
N ARG A 343 16.09 -1.00 -16.78
CA ARG A 343 14.78 -1.33 -17.37
C ARG A 343 14.40 -0.34 -18.46
N SER A 344 13.40 -0.71 -19.24
CA SER A 344 12.79 0.21 -20.21
C SER A 344 11.91 1.24 -19.49
N TRP A 345 12.10 2.51 -19.88
CA TRP A 345 11.33 3.65 -19.39
C TRP A 345 11.02 4.59 -20.54
N ASP A 346 9.76 4.95 -20.66
CA ASP A 346 9.38 6.06 -21.53
C ASP A 346 9.54 7.36 -20.75
N VAL A 347 10.34 8.27 -21.32
CA VAL A 347 10.74 9.52 -20.68
C VAL A 347 10.27 10.69 -21.51
N ASN A 348 9.42 11.52 -20.93
CA ASN A 348 8.95 12.76 -21.55
C ASN A 348 9.33 13.95 -20.66
N LEU A 349 10.27 14.76 -21.14
CA LEU A 349 10.76 15.96 -20.45
C LEU A 349 10.42 17.21 -21.25
N THR A 350 9.65 18.09 -20.62
CA THR A 350 9.25 19.36 -21.23
C THR A 350 9.74 20.55 -20.40
N ASN A 351 10.12 21.63 -21.07
CA ASN A 351 10.54 22.90 -20.47
C ASN A 351 11.68 22.75 -19.44
N PHE A 352 12.64 21.85 -19.70
CA PHE A 352 13.84 21.77 -18.88
C PHE A 352 14.88 22.78 -19.33
N THR A 353 15.66 23.32 -18.37
CA THR A 353 16.58 24.45 -18.62
C THR A 353 18.04 24.17 -18.29
N ASN A 354 18.35 23.01 -17.71
CA ASN A 354 19.71 22.66 -17.28
C ASN A 354 20.19 21.36 -17.93
N SER A 355 21.39 20.91 -17.54
CA SER A 355 22.03 19.73 -18.13
C SER A 355 21.21 18.46 -17.92
N LEU A 356 21.25 17.60 -18.93
CA LEU A 356 20.53 16.35 -18.97
C LEU A 356 21.52 15.18 -19.21
N ASP A 357 21.44 14.15 -18.41
CA ASP A 357 22.26 12.92 -18.52
C ASP A 357 21.31 11.72 -18.33
N ILE A 358 20.96 11.07 -19.43
CA ILE A 358 20.01 9.94 -19.44
C ILE A 358 20.67 8.71 -20.04
N ASN A 359 20.64 7.60 -19.30
CA ASN A 359 21.13 6.30 -19.76
C ASN A 359 20.10 5.21 -19.48
N LEU A 360 19.47 4.70 -20.54
CA LEU A 360 18.37 3.72 -20.46
C LEU A 360 18.72 2.43 -21.20
N ASN A 361 18.23 1.32 -20.67
CA ASN A 361 18.27 0.05 -21.41
C ASN A 361 17.21 -0.01 -22.52
N GLY A 362 16.17 0.82 -22.48
CA GLY A 362 15.14 0.91 -23.51
C GLY A 362 14.02 1.85 -23.12
N GLY A 363 13.09 2.03 -24.07
CA GLY A 363 11.97 2.95 -23.96
C GLY A 363 12.14 4.19 -24.83
N ASP A 364 11.05 4.89 -25.03
CA ASP A 364 11.01 6.07 -25.86
C ASP A 364 11.38 7.33 -25.05
N VAL A 365 12.12 8.23 -25.65
CA VAL A 365 12.57 9.47 -25.00
C VAL A 365 12.13 10.66 -25.83
N ASP A 366 11.29 11.52 -25.25
CA ASP A 366 10.80 12.77 -25.86
C ASP A 366 11.35 13.98 -25.07
N LEU A 367 12.12 14.81 -25.74
CA LEU A 367 12.83 15.93 -25.13
C LEU A 367 12.41 17.26 -25.77
N ARG A 368 11.91 18.16 -24.94
CA ARG A 368 11.48 19.51 -25.35
C ARG A 368 12.09 20.56 -24.43
N PRO A 369 13.30 21.05 -24.71
CA PRO A 369 13.93 22.09 -23.91
C PRO A 369 13.13 23.39 -23.95
N GLY A 370 13.06 24.10 -22.80
CA GLY A 370 12.16 25.23 -22.63
C GLY A 370 12.76 26.60 -22.91
N LEU A 371 14.05 26.80 -22.60
CA LEU A 371 14.68 28.12 -22.64
C LEU A 371 16.01 28.09 -23.40
N LEU A 372 16.37 29.25 -23.92
CA LEU A 372 17.68 29.51 -24.52
C LEU A 372 18.54 30.33 -23.54
N PRO A 373 19.89 30.10 -23.51
CA PRO A 373 20.63 29.10 -24.28
C PRO A 373 20.36 27.67 -23.80
N LEU A 374 20.46 26.70 -24.72
CA LEU A 374 20.35 25.28 -24.38
C LEU A 374 21.44 24.87 -23.40
N ALA A 375 21.20 23.83 -22.63
CA ALA A 375 22.20 23.19 -21.78
C ALA A 375 22.81 21.94 -22.45
N LYS A 376 23.88 21.43 -21.89
CA LYS A 376 24.50 20.15 -22.31
C LYS A 376 23.50 19.01 -22.14
N MET A 377 23.41 18.15 -23.16
CA MET A 377 22.59 16.94 -23.11
C MET A 377 23.43 15.72 -23.50
N ASP A 378 23.30 14.65 -22.74
CA ASP A 378 23.89 13.33 -23.03
C ASP A 378 22.78 12.29 -22.82
N VAL A 379 22.30 11.71 -23.93
CA VAL A 379 21.14 10.82 -23.91
C VAL A 379 21.49 9.54 -24.63
N HIS A 380 21.44 8.45 -23.90
CA HIS A 380 21.67 7.12 -24.42
C HIS A 380 20.47 6.21 -24.11
N SER A 381 19.90 5.56 -25.13
CA SER A 381 18.95 4.47 -24.95
C SER A 381 19.39 3.29 -25.82
N ARG A 382 19.50 2.10 -25.24
CA ARG A 382 19.87 0.93 -26.03
C ARG A 382 18.83 0.61 -27.09
N THR A 383 17.55 0.72 -26.75
CA THR A 383 16.42 0.44 -27.68
C THR A 383 15.31 1.47 -27.47
N GLY A 384 14.64 1.86 -28.55
CA GLY A 384 13.53 2.80 -28.51
C GLY A 384 13.74 4.04 -29.38
N ARG A 385 12.72 4.85 -29.51
CA ARG A 385 12.75 6.11 -30.26
C ARG A 385 13.25 7.23 -29.37
N ILE A 386 14.12 8.08 -29.90
CA ILE A 386 14.52 9.34 -29.23
C ILE A 386 14.07 10.50 -30.11
N GLU A 387 13.24 11.36 -29.58
CA GLU A 387 12.78 12.57 -30.23
C GLU A 387 13.31 13.81 -29.51
N LEU A 388 13.94 14.72 -30.25
CA LEU A 388 14.42 16.00 -29.74
C LEU A 388 13.77 17.13 -30.54
N ALA A 389 12.94 17.94 -29.89
CA ALA A 389 12.34 19.13 -30.46
C ALA A 389 13.15 20.37 -30.07
N LEU A 390 13.84 21.00 -31.00
CA LEU A 390 14.69 22.17 -30.76
C LEU A 390 14.00 23.45 -31.22
N PRO A 391 14.07 24.54 -30.44
CA PRO A 391 13.67 25.86 -30.92
C PRO A 391 14.47 26.27 -32.17
N GLN A 392 13.85 26.85 -33.14
CA GLN A 392 14.47 27.23 -34.42
C GLN A 392 15.68 28.17 -34.25
N THR A 393 15.68 28.99 -33.22
CA THR A 393 16.77 29.94 -32.89
C THR A 393 17.84 29.33 -31.97
N ALA A 394 17.73 28.04 -31.65
CA ALA A 394 18.63 27.38 -30.74
C ALA A 394 20.07 27.28 -31.30
N LYS A 395 21.05 27.52 -30.42
CA LYS A 395 22.47 27.24 -30.70
C LYS A 395 22.82 25.93 -30.05
N PHE A 396 23.49 25.05 -30.81
CA PHE A 396 23.87 23.72 -30.35
C PHE A 396 25.10 23.17 -31.11
N ASP A 397 25.71 22.13 -30.57
CA ASP A 397 26.64 21.24 -31.21
C ASP A 397 26.10 19.81 -31.10
N LEU A 398 25.37 19.36 -32.14
CA LEU A 398 24.62 18.10 -32.11
C LEU A 398 25.40 16.95 -32.73
N ASN A 399 25.45 15.84 -32.02
CA ASN A 399 25.88 14.53 -32.53
C ASN A 399 24.84 13.48 -32.13
N ALA A 400 23.95 13.11 -33.07
CA ALA A 400 22.93 12.10 -32.89
C ALA A 400 23.24 10.87 -33.72
N SER A 401 23.39 9.68 -33.12
CA SER A 401 23.82 8.47 -33.80
C SER A 401 22.95 7.26 -33.46
N SER A 402 22.53 6.51 -34.47
CA SER A 402 21.88 5.21 -34.33
C SER A 402 22.76 4.12 -34.96
N SER A 403 23.09 3.07 -34.19
CA SER A 403 23.92 1.98 -34.71
C SER A 403 23.16 1.04 -35.66
N ARG A 404 21.86 0.80 -35.39
CA ARG A 404 20.96 -0.04 -36.18
C ARG A 404 19.56 0.59 -36.19
N GLY A 405 19.39 1.64 -36.95
CA GLY A 405 18.13 2.36 -37.09
C GLY A 405 18.30 3.62 -37.92
N SER A 406 17.24 4.39 -38.04
CA SER A 406 17.24 5.66 -38.77
C SER A 406 17.57 6.84 -37.87
N VAL A 407 18.11 7.87 -38.48
CA VAL A 407 18.19 9.22 -37.90
C VAL A 407 17.55 10.17 -38.88
N ASP A 408 16.49 10.83 -38.47
CA ASP A 408 15.70 11.69 -39.32
C ASP A 408 15.92 13.16 -38.95
N ASN A 409 16.23 13.96 -39.95
CA ASN A 409 16.43 15.39 -39.82
C ASN A 409 15.19 16.16 -40.26
N GLU A 410 14.34 16.54 -39.34
CA GLU A 410 13.20 17.42 -39.56
C GLU A 410 13.46 18.86 -39.08
N PHE A 411 14.68 19.13 -38.59
CA PHE A 411 15.11 20.49 -38.22
C PHE A 411 15.66 21.28 -39.42
N GLY A 412 16.35 20.59 -40.34
CA GLY A 412 16.99 21.22 -41.49
C GLY A 412 18.45 21.59 -41.20
N GLU A 413 18.93 22.63 -41.90
CA GLU A 413 20.29 23.14 -41.69
C GLU A 413 20.47 23.76 -40.27
N PRO A 414 21.66 23.62 -39.63
CA PRO A 414 22.96 23.17 -40.18
C PRO A 414 23.21 21.65 -40.08
N LEU A 415 22.17 20.85 -39.78
CA LEU A 415 22.32 19.42 -39.54
C LEU A 415 22.51 18.64 -40.85
N LYS A 416 23.55 17.78 -40.87
CA LYS A 416 23.86 16.91 -42.01
C LYS A 416 23.80 15.44 -41.58
N LEU A 417 23.11 14.64 -42.40
CA LEU A 417 23.02 13.21 -42.19
C LEU A 417 24.17 12.49 -42.87
N GLU A 418 24.86 11.63 -42.13
CA GLU A 418 25.99 10.80 -42.61
C GLU A 418 25.65 9.32 -42.36
N PRO A 419 25.74 8.44 -43.35
CA PRO A 419 25.58 7.03 -43.13
C PRO A 419 26.73 6.47 -42.27
N THR A 420 26.40 5.66 -41.29
CA THR A 420 27.37 5.05 -40.36
C THR A 420 27.28 3.53 -40.46
N GLY A 421 28.26 2.91 -41.09
CA GLY A 421 28.26 1.47 -41.35
C GLY A 421 27.18 1.02 -42.33
N ARG A 422 26.73 -0.24 -42.21
CA ARG A 422 25.71 -0.85 -43.13
C ARG A 422 24.27 -0.55 -42.74
N ARG A 423 24.00 -0.23 -41.49
CA ARG A 423 22.63 -0.14 -40.93
C ARG A 423 22.41 1.04 -40.01
N GLY A 424 23.41 1.88 -39.81
CA GLY A 424 23.37 3.01 -38.89
C GLY A 424 23.42 4.35 -39.64
N ALA A 425 23.08 5.40 -38.93
CA ALA A 425 23.16 6.77 -39.40
C ALA A 425 23.60 7.71 -38.27
N THR A 426 24.28 8.79 -38.63
CA THR A 426 24.67 9.86 -37.71
C THR A 426 24.23 11.20 -38.26
N LEU A 427 23.62 12.01 -37.44
CA LEU A 427 23.24 13.38 -37.75
C LEU A 427 24.17 14.35 -36.97
N ARG A 428 24.87 15.19 -37.67
CA ARG A 428 25.84 16.15 -37.08
C ARG A 428 25.61 17.56 -37.59
N GLY A 429 25.83 18.53 -36.71
CA GLY A 429 25.82 19.93 -37.06
C GLY A 429 26.07 20.82 -35.87
N SER A 430 26.68 21.95 -36.11
CA SER A 430 27.02 22.92 -35.05
C SER A 430 26.75 24.35 -35.53
N ASN A 431 26.19 25.16 -34.67
CA ASN A 431 25.98 26.60 -34.87
C ASN A 431 26.47 27.42 -33.65
N GLY A 432 27.41 26.84 -32.85
CA GLY A 432 28.08 27.54 -31.75
C GLY A 432 27.33 27.49 -30.42
N GLY A 433 26.71 26.37 -30.08
CA GLY A 433 26.04 26.13 -28.80
C GLY A 433 26.64 25.01 -27.96
N PRO A 434 25.95 24.59 -26.89
CA PRO A 434 26.43 23.51 -26.03
C PRO A 434 26.37 22.14 -26.72
N PRO A 435 27.18 21.17 -26.27
CA PRO A 435 27.21 19.83 -26.85
C PRO A 435 25.92 19.06 -26.50
N ILE A 436 25.34 18.49 -27.53
CA ILE A 436 24.17 17.60 -27.45
C ILE A 436 24.56 16.26 -28.06
N LYS A 437 24.64 15.21 -27.23
CA LYS A 437 24.91 13.87 -27.68
C LYS A 437 23.67 13.02 -27.49
N ILE A 438 23.23 12.37 -28.57
CA ILE A 438 22.11 11.45 -28.54
C ILE A 438 22.57 10.15 -29.20
N SER A 439 22.35 9.02 -28.57
CA SER A 439 22.74 7.73 -29.12
C SER A 439 21.76 6.62 -28.82
N THR A 440 21.55 5.74 -29.81
CA THR A 440 20.79 4.51 -29.64
C THR A 440 21.49 3.34 -30.37
N GLU A 441 21.40 2.14 -29.79
CA GLU A 441 21.88 0.95 -30.51
C GLU A 441 20.88 0.44 -31.53
N ASN A 442 19.60 0.35 -31.14
CA ASN A 442 18.52 -0.15 -31.98
C ASN A 442 17.29 0.75 -31.81
N GLY A 443 17.20 1.79 -32.62
CA GLY A 443 16.09 2.71 -32.55
C GLY A 443 16.17 3.83 -33.55
N GLN A 444 15.12 4.61 -33.63
CA GLN A 444 15.00 5.80 -34.44
C GLN A 444 15.38 7.04 -33.63
N ILE A 445 16.11 7.96 -34.20
CA ILE A 445 16.31 9.29 -33.65
C ILE A 445 15.63 10.30 -34.59
N VAL A 446 14.82 11.18 -34.05
CA VAL A 446 14.19 12.26 -34.78
C VAL A 446 14.60 13.58 -34.16
N VAL A 447 15.17 14.47 -34.95
CA VAL A 447 15.48 15.85 -34.55
C VAL A 447 14.61 16.78 -35.35
N ARG A 448 13.70 17.47 -34.69
CA ARG A 448 12.73 18.37 -35.33
C ARG A 448 12.74 19.77 -34.74
N THR A 449 12.11 20.67 -35.45
CA THR A 449 11.84 22.00 -34.90
C THR A 449 10.69 21.95 -33.91
N ALA A 450 10.84 22.62 -32.76
CA ALA A 450 9.77 22.79 -31.81
C ALA A 450 8.62 23.59 -32.36
N SER A 451 7.41 23.08 -32.24
CA SER A 451 6.18 23.77 -32.68
C SER A 451 5.53 24.51 -31.52
N ALA A 452 4.62 25.45 -31.83
CA ALA A 452 3.85 26.16 -30.80
C ALA A 452 2.99 25.22 -29.93
N SER A 453 2.64 24.05 -30.42
CA SER A 453 1.95 22.99 -29.66
C SER A 453 2.84 22.26 -28.67
N ASP A 454 4.14 22.38 -28.79
CA ASP A 454 5.12 21.80 -27.85
C ASP A 454 5.29 22.66 -26.58
N ALA A 455 4.76 23.86 -26.54
CA ALA A 455 4.66 24.68 -25.34
C ALA A 455 3.66 24.02 -24.38
N SER A 456 4.16 23.65 -23.20
CA SER A 456 3.56 22.89 -22.09
C SER A 456 2.07 22.59 -22.21
N PRO A 457 1.65 21.32 -22.25
CA PRO A 457 0.25 21.01 -22.05
C PRO A 457 -0.13 21.48 -20.64
N THR A 458 -1.03 22.45 -20.55
CA THR A 458 -1.65 22.82 -19.29
C THR A 458 -2.42 21.59 -18.82
N VAL A 459 -1.86 20.81 -17.94
CA VAL A 459 -2.56 19.69 -17.30
C VAL A 459 -3.65 20.35 -16.46
N ARG A 460 -4.87 20.36 -16.97
CA ARG A 460 -6.04 20.62 -16.13
C ARG A 460 -6.09 19.49 -15.13
N ILE A 461 -5.61 19.74 -13.92
CA ILE A 461 -5.88 18.89 -12.77
C ILE A 461 -7.40 18.86 -12.65
N ALA A 462 -8.02 17.73 -12.97
CA ALA A 462 -9.42 17.51 -12.65
C ALA A 462 -9.56 17.71 -11.13
N PRO A 463 -10.49 18.55 -10.67
CA PRO A 463 -10.70 18.69 -9.24
C PRO A 463 -11.00 17.30 -8.67
N PRO A 464 -10.49 16.97 -7.46
CA PRO A 464 -10.76 15.69 -6.84
C PRO A 464 -12.26 15.45 -6.83
N ALA A 465 -12.70 14.29 -7.28
CA ALA A 465 -14.11 13.91 -7.32
C ALA A 465 -14.68 14.19 -5.94
N ALA A 466 -15.70 15.07 -5.87
CA ALA A 466 -16.35 15.43 -4.63
C ALA A 466 -16.80 14.14 -3.94
N SER A 467 -16.31 13.92 -2.73
CA SER A 467 -16.75 12.81 -1.88
C SER A 467 -18.28 12.81 -1.85
N PRO A 468 -18.94 11.66 -1.99
CA PRO A 468 -20.40 11.62 -1.94
C PRO A 468 -20.85 12.24 -0.63
N LYS A 469 -21.66 13.29 -0.71
CA LYS A 469 -22.31 13.90 0.45
C LYS A 469 -23.00 12.79 1.23
N GLN A 470 -22.51 12.48 2.42
CA GLN A 470 -23.27 11.71 3.38
C GLN A 470 -24.57 12.46 3.63
N THR A 471 -25.66 11.89 3.18
CA THR A 471 -27.00 12.33 3.53
C THR A 471 -27.15 12.14 5.05
N ALA A 472 -27.29 13.24 5.77
CA ALA A 472 -27.56 13.21 7.19
C ALA A 472 -28.84 12.36 7.44
N PRO A 473 -28.86 11.51 8.49
CA PRO A 473 -30.05 10.75 8.82
C PRO A 473 -31.19 11.71 9.15
N SER A 474 -32.34 11.47 8.54
CA SER A 474 -33.55 12.23 8.77
C SER A 474 -33.96 12.11 10.24
N ARG A 475 -34.15 13.26 10.89
CA ARG A 475 -34.68 13.38 12.26
C ARG A 475 -36.05 12.70 12.37
N PRO A 476 -36.26 11.86 13.38
CA PRO A 476 -37.61 11.27 13.59
C PRO A 476 -38.61 12.38 13.92
N PRO A 477 -39.89 12.21 13.51
CA PRO A 477 -40.94 13.19 13.76
C PRO A 477 -41.25 13.28 15.27
N VAL A 478 -41.36 14.53 15.72
CA VAL A 478 -41.77 14.86 17.09
C VAL A 478 -43.24 14.42 17.31
N PRO A 479 -43.62 13.74 18.41
CA PRO A 479 -44.99 13.43 18.71
C PRO A 479 -45.77 14.72 19.00
N VAL A 480 -46.90 14.90 18.35
CA VAL A 480 -47.89 15.95 18.68
C VAL A 480 -48.74 15.42 19.83
N GLU A 481 -48.61 16.04 21.03
CA GLU A 481 -49.56 15.85 22.11
C GLU A 481 -50.91 16.45 21.70
N GLN A 482 -51.93 15.60 21.82
CA GLN A 482 -53.32 16.03 21.95
C GLN A 482 -53.75 15.99 23.40
#